data_2c2ad716279d40295054740f9f786ea7
#
_entry.id   2c2ad716279d40295054740f9f786ea7
#
_cell.length_a   1.000
_cell.length_b   1.000
_cell.length_c   1.000
_cell.angle_alpha   90.00
_cell.angle_beta   90.00
_cell.angle_gamma   90.00
#
_symmetry.space_group_name_H-M   'P 1'
#
loop_
_entity.id
_entity.type
_entity.pdbx_description
1 polymer ?
#
loop_
_entity_poly.entity_id
_entity_poly.type
_entity_poly.pdbx_seq_one_letter_code
_entity_poly.pdbx_strand_id
1 'polypeptide(L)'
;SPEDKHGMHYSEGIITSRGGLTSHAALVARGWGKSCVVGCQDLTIDKSRAFAKIGDKKIKEGDYITLNGSSGDIYLGKMRLLQNPLDNTGPLSLLLSWADKIRKLKIRTNADTPGDCEKALGFGAEGVGLCRTEHMFFDEKRVHEFRKMILAEDRESRNSYLKNLLPFQTKDFYKILKKMDGMPVTVRLLDPPLHEFINIHGKEMRKLANDMGLPLKTVGERVDSLKEANPMLGHRGCRLGISYPEITSMQARAII
;
A
#
# COMPACT_ATOMS: atom_id res chain seq x y z
N SER A 1 8.98 7.70 11.96
CA SER A 1 9.27 6.26 12.06
C SER A 1 8.22 5.45 11.32
N PRO A 2 8.53 4.30 10.70
CA PRO A 2 7.51 3.41 10.14
C PRO A 2 6.46 2.95 11.16
N GLU A 3 6.79 3.01 12.44
CA GLU A 3 5.92 2.69 13.57
C GLU A 3 4.82 3.76 13.79
N ASP A 4 4.99 4.96 13.26
CA ASP A 4 4.06 6.08 13.43
C ASP A 4 2.90 6.07 12.41
N LYS A 5 2.67 4.97 11.68
CA LYS A 5 1.61 4.89 10.65
C LYS A 5 0.23 5.27 11.16
N HIS A 6 -0.11 4.87 12.38
CA HIS A 6 -1.39 5.23 12.98
C HIS A 6 -1.53 6.75 13.16
N GLY A 7 -0.51 7.41 13.72
CA GLY A 7 -0.50 8.86 13.88
C GLY A 7 -0.57 9.59 12.54
N MET A 8 0.16 9.10 11.53
CA MET A 8 0.12 9.66 10.17
C MET A 8 -1.25 9.53 9.51
N HIS A 9 -1.99 8.44 9.79
CA HIS A 9 -3.31 8.22 9.21
C HIS A 9 -4.33 9.25 9.69
N TYR A 10 -4.29 9.62 10.97
CA TYR A 10 -5.22 10.59 11.56
C TYR A 10 -4.77 12.04 11.44
N SER A 11 -3.51 12.30 11.08
CA SER A 11 -2.99 13.67 10.91
C SER A 11 -3.53 14.34 9.65
N GLU A 12 -3.75 15.64 9.68
CA GLU A 12 -4.10 16.48 8.53
C GLU A 12 -2.90 16.74 7.60
N GLY A 13 -1.70 16.77 8.16
CA GLY A 13 -0.45 16.95 7.43
C GLY A 13 0.73 16.30 8.15
N ILE A 14 1.85 16.13 7.44
CA ILE A 14 3.01 15.42 7.95
C ILE A 14 4.27 16.25 7.73
N ILE A 15 5.07 16.40 8.79
CA ILE A 15 6.42 17.01 8.72
C ILE A 15 7.43 16.00 9.25
N THR A 16 8.53 15.81 8.54
CA THR A 16 9.63 14.97 9.02
C THR A 16 10.96 15.70 8.95
N SER A 17 11.82 15.47 9.95
CA SER A 17 13.18 16.05 9.98
C SER A 17 14.12 15.37 8.98
N ARG A 18 13.84 14.15 8.58
CA ARG A 18 14.65 13.34 7.65
C ARG A 18 13.80 12.75 6.54
N GLY A 19 14.45 12.43 5.42
CA GLY A 19 13.83 11.81 4.26
C GLY A 19 13.76 12.75 3.07
N GLY A 20 13.54 12.18 1.89
CA GLY A 20 13.33 12.89 0.62
C GLY A 20 11.98 12.57 0.02
N LEU A 21 11.75 13.03 -1.21
CA LEU A 21 10.49 12.85 -1.95
C LEU A 21 10.08 11.38 -2.15
N THR A 22 11.02 10.44 -2.08
CA THR A 22 10.81 8.99 -2.20
C THR A 22 10.79 8.28 -0.84
N SER A 23 10.86 9.03 0.27
CA SER A 23 10.79 8.44 1.62
C SER A 23 9.42 7.81 1.87
N HIS A 24 9.39 6.84 2.78
CA HIS A 24 8.13 6.17 3.17
C HIS A 24 7.05 7.16 3.61
N ALA A 25 7.41 8.19 4.40
CA ALA A 25 6.47 9.21 4.84
C ALA A 25 5.87 10.00 3.66
N ALA A 26 6.69 10.39 2.68
CA ALA A 26 6.23 11.12 1.49
C ALA A 26 5.32 10.26 0.61
N LEU A 27 5.65 8.98 0.41
CA LEU A 27 4.85 8.05 -0.39
C LEU A 27 3.49 7.77 0.26
N VAL A 28 3.47 7.51 1.56
CA VAL A 28 2.24 7.26 2.32
C VAL A 28 1.35 8.50 2.35
N ALA A 29 1.91 9.68 2.65
CA ALA A 29 1.16 10.94 2.66
C ALA A 29 0.54 11.24 1.29
N ARG A 30 1.29 11.05 0.21
CA ARG A 30 0.79 11.23 -1.16
C ARG A 30 -0.33 10.26 -1.49
N GLY A 31 -0.21 8.99 -1.10
CA GLY A 31 -1.27 7.99 -1.29
C GLY A 31 -2.56 8.35 -0.55
N TRP A 32 -2.47 9.06 0.56
CA TRP A 32 -3.63 9.54 1.33
C TRP A 32 -4.09 10.95 0.95
N GLY A 33 -3.43 11.60 -0.01
CA GLY A 33 -3.74 12.97 -0.43
C GLY A 33 -3.44 14.02 0.65
N LYS A 34 -2.48 13.75 1.54
CA LYS A 34 -2.10 14.64 2.65
C LYS A 34 -0.89 15.48 2.30
N SER A 35 -0.90 16.75 2.72
CA SER A 35 0.27 17.62 2.60
C SER A 35 1.43 17.07 3.43
N CYS A 36 2.62 16.98 2.83
CA CYS A 36 3.80 16.43 3.49
C CYS A 36 5.05 17.26 3.18
N VAL A 37 5.74 17.67 4.22
CA VAL A 37 7.07 18.32 4.13
C VAL A 37 8.09 17.37 4.74
N VAL A 38 9.03 16.88 3.94
CA VAL A 38 10.07 15.94 4.37
C VAL A 38 11.45 16.60 4.35
N GLY A 39 12.35 16.10 5.21
CA GLY A 39 13.73 16.61 5.26
C GLY A 39 13.86 18.00 5.89
N CYS A 40 12.93 18.41 6.74
CA CYS A 40 13.01 19.65 7.51
C CYS A 40 14.09 19.51 8.60
N GLN A 41 15.35 19.75 8.25
CA GLN A 41 16.50 19.52 9.14
C GLN A 41 16.43 20.35 10.43
N ASP A 42 15.81 21.52 10.36
CA ASP A 42 15.64 22.42 11.51
C ASP A 42 14.54 21.98 12.49
N LEU A 43 13.79 20.90 12.15
CA LEU A 43 12.76 20.37 13.00
C LEU A 43 13.35 19.58 14.17
N THR A 44 13.11 20.06 15.37
CA THR A 44 13.38 19.35 16.64
C THR A 44 12.09 19.17 17.42
N ILE A 45 11.89 17.98 18.00
CA ILE A 45 10.69 17.64 18.78
C ILE A 45 11.10 17.33 20.20
N ASP A 46 10.57 18.10 21.16
CA ASP A 46 10.71 17.81 22.58
C ASP A 46 9.43 17.13 23.10
N LYS A 47 9.48 15.80 23.17
CA LYS A 47 8.34 14.99 23.63
C LYS A 47 8.01 15.24 25.11
N SER A 48 9.00 15.61 25.93
CA SER A 48 8.81 15.81 27.38
C SER A 48 8.08 17.11 27.70
N ARG A 49 8.19 18.10 26.82
CA ARG A 49 7.61 19.43 26.99
C ARG A 49 6.50 19.74 25.97
N ALA A 50 6.07 18.75 25.19
CA ALA A 50 5.00 18.84 24.20
C ALA A 50 5.13 20.05 23.25
N PHE A 51 6.31 20.27 22.68
CA PHE A 51 6.53 21.27 21.65
C PHE A 51 7.48 20.80 20.55
N ALA A 52 7.34 21.41 19.40
CA ALA A 52 8.31 21.31 18.31
C ALA A 52 8.98 22.67 18.08
N LYS A 53 10.19 22.65 17.54
CA LYS A 53 10.93 23.84 17.13
C LYS A 53 11.35 23.67 15.67
N ILE A 54 11.14 24.70 14.87
CA ILE A 54 11.61 24.78 13.47
C ILE A 54 12.40 26.08 13.32
N GLY A 55 13.70 25.99 13.15
CA GLY A 55 14.58 27.14 13.23
C GLY A 55 14.43 27.83 14.60
N ASP A 56 14.12 29.12 14.59
CA ASP A 56 13.88 29.90 15.81
C ASP A 56 12.42 29.88 16.30
N LYS A 57 11.52 29.28 15.55
CA LYS A 57 10.10 29.28 15.86
C LYS A 57 9.72 28.07 16.71
N LYS A 58 9.02 28.32 17.82
CA LYS A 58 8.48 27.31 18.73
C LYS A 58 7.01 27.09 18.43
N ILE A 59 6.61 25.84 18.27
CA ILE A 59 5.25 25.39 17.99
C ILE A 59 4.82 24.52 19.17
N LYS A 60 3.73 24.90 19.83
CA LYS A 60 3.15 24.14 20.95
C LYS A 60 2.02 23.24 20.45
N GLU A 61 1.66 22.28 21.26
CA GLU A 61 0.45 21.49 21.05
C GLU A 61 -0.78 22.41 21.00
N GLY A 62 -1.62 22.23 19.96
CA GLY A 62 -2.78 23.10 19.71
C GLY A 62 -2.52 24.29 18.79
N ASP A 63 -1.27 24.63 18.49
CA ASP A 63 -0.97 25.68 17.53
C ASP A 63 -1.30 25.23 16.09
N TYR A 64 -1.89 26.14 15.31
CA TYR A 64 -2.13 25.93 13.90
C TYR A 64 -0.86 26.18 13.08
N ILE A 65 -0.56 25.27 12.18
CA ILE A 65 0.47 25.42 11.15
C ILE A 65 -0.13 25.07 9.80
N THR A 66 0.35 25.76 8.75
CA THR A 66 -0.06 25.49 7.37
C THR A 66 1.14 24.97 6.59
N LEU A 67 0.95 23.88 5.84
CA LEU A 67 1.99 23.23 5.06
C LEU A 67 1.75 23.44 3.58
N ASN A 68 2.79 23.86 2.87
CA ASN A 68 2.84 23.82 1.41
C ASN A 68 3.75 22.66 0.97
N GLY A 69 3.13 21.54 0.65
CA GLY A 69 3.86 20.33 0.23
C GLY A 69 4.57 20.46 -1.12
N SER A 70 4.21 21.45 -1.94
CA SER A 70 4.84 21.68 -3.25
C SER A 70 6.16 22.46 -3.13
N SER A 71 6.18 23.52 -2.30
CA SER A 71 7.40 24.34 -2.08
C SER A 71 8.22 23.86 -0.88
N GLY A 72 7.63 23.09 0.04
CA GLY A 72 8.25 22.68 1.29
C GLY A 72 8.15 23.74 2.41
N ASP A 73 7.35 24.79 2.22
CA ASP A 73 7.22 25.86 3.18
C ASP A 73 6.28 25.48 4.33
N ILE A 74 6.60 26.00 5.51
CA ILE A 74 5.83 25.82 6.74
C ILE A 74 5.50 27.19 7.31
N TYR A 75 4.21 27.49 7.41
CA TYR A 75 3.73 28.77 7.94
C TYR A 75 3.10 28.58 9.33
N LEU A 76 3.37 29.51 10.22
CA LEU A 76 2.66 29.58 11.51
C LEU A 76 1.26 30.16 11.31
N GLY A 77 0.28 29.54 11.95
CA GLY A 77 -1.11 29.97 11.88
C GLY A 77 -1.88 29.29 10.73
N LYS A 78 -3.19 29.59 10.69
CA LYS A 78 -4.14 29.06 9.71
C LYS A 78 -4.15 29.99 8.49
N MET A 79 -3.57 29.52 7.38
CA MET A 79 -3.61 30.23 6.11
C MET A 79 -4.83 29.77 5.27
N ARG A 80 -5.24 30.61 4.32
CA ARG A 80 -6.26 30.22 3.33
C ARG A 80 -5.67 29.14 2.42
N LEU A 81 -6.28 27.98 2.43
CA LEU A 81 -5.88 26.89 1.51
C LEU A 81 -6.45 27.16 0.12
N LEU A 82 -5.65 26.91 -0.90
CA LEU A 82 -6.15 26.82 -2.25
C LEU A 82 -6.92 25.51 -2.38
N GLN A 83 -8.10 25.56 -2.96
CA GLN A 83 -8.81 24.34 -3.35
C GLN A 83 -7.99 23.60 -4.39
N ASN A 84 -8.12 22.26 -4.39
CA ASN A 84 -7.36 21.39 -5.29
C ASN A 84 -7.53 21.85 -6.75
N PRO A 85 -6.45 22.17 -7.48
CA PRO A 85 -6.51 22.64 -8.85
C PRO A 85 -7.08 21.59 -9.85
N LEU A 86 -7.38 20.38 -9.37
CA LEU A 86 -8.00 19.29 -10.12
C LEU A 86 -9.53 19.32 -10.10
N ASP A 87 -10.18 20.39 -9.59
CA ASP A 87 -11.58 20.61 -9.87
C ASP A 87 -11.77 20.74 -11.39
N ASN A 88 -12.68 19.92 -11.93
CA ASN A 88 -12.92 19.73 -13.37
C ASN A 88 -13.32 21.00 -14.16
N THR A 89 -13.15 22.18 -13.58
CA THR A 89 -13.56 23.48 -14.12
C THR A 89 -12.42 24.49 -14.29
N GLY A 90 -11.19 24.15 -13.86
CA GLY A 90 -10.05 25.07 -13.87
C GLY A 90 -9.24 25.09 -15.17
N PRO A 91 -8.32 26.04 -15.34
CA PRO A 91 -7.45 26.14 -16.53
C PRO A 91 -6.65 24.87 -16.82
N LEU A 92 -6.25 24.12 -15.77
CA LEU A 92 -5.57 22.84 -15.91
C LEU A 92 -6.44 21.78 -16.58
N SER A 93 -7.72 21.72 -16.21
CA SER A 93 -8.69 20.80 -16.82
C SER A 93 -8.87 21.10 -18.32
N LEU A 94 -8.91 22.38 -18.68
CA LEU A 94 -8.98 22.80 -20.08
C LEU A 94 -7.72 22.37 -20.84
N LEU A 95 -6.54 22.59 -20.28
CA LEU A 95 -5.26 22.17 -20.87
C LEU A 95 -5.21 20.64 -21.07
N LEU A 96 -5.61 19.88 -20.05
CA LEU A 96 -5.67 18.42 -20.13
C LEU A 96 -6.67 17.97 -21.21
N SER A 97 -7.81 18.63 -21.35
CA SER A 97 -8.78 18.30 -22.41
C SER A 97 -8.23 18.54 -23.81
N TRP A 98 -7.37 19.53 -24.00
CA TRP A 98 -6.67 19.74 -25.28
C TRP A 98 -5.61 18.66 -25.52
N ALA A 99 -4.86 18.30 -24.49
CA ALA A 99 -3.89 17.22 -24.56
C ALA A 99 -4.57 15.89 -24.93
N ASP A 100 -5.74 15.60 -24.36
CA ASP A 100 -6.51 14.39 -24.64
C ASP A 100 -6.99 14.30 -26.11
N LYS A 101 -7.23 15.43 -26.76
CA LYS A 101 -7.59 15.47 -28.18
C LYS A 101 -6.43 15.19 -29.13
N ILE A 102 -5.19 15.41 -28.68
CA ILE A 102 -3.98 15.33 -29.50
C ILE A 102 -3.21 14.02 -29.23
N ARG A 103 -3.21 13.54 -27.98
CA ARG A 103 -2.47 12.35 -27.59
C ARG A 103 -3.01 11.12 -28.30
N LYS A 104 -2.08 10.19 -28.64
CA LYS A 104 -2.38 8.88 -29.24
C LYS A 104 -2.38 7.77 -28.20
N LEU A 105 -1.55 7.90 -27.16
CA LEU A 105 -1.42 6.91 -26.09
C LEU A 105 -2.46 7.15 -25.01
N LYS A 106 -3.00 6.06 -24.50
CA LYS A 106 -3.90 6.05 -23.36
C LYS A 106 -3.11 6.04 -22.04
N ILE A 107 -3.69 6.65 -21.01
CA ILE A 107 -3.08 6.71 -19.68
C ILE A 107 -3.69 5.64 -18.79
N ARG A 108 -2.83 4.78 -18.24
CA ARG A 108 -3.18 3.78 -17.24
C ARG A 108 -2.43 4.05 -15.95
N THR A 109 -3.09 3.82 -14.83
CA THR A 109 -2.52 4.05 -13.49
C THR A 109 -2.37 2.75 -12.71
N ASN A 110 -1.63 2.80 -11.62
CA ASN A 110 -1.63 1.74 -10.62
C ASN A 110 -2.83 1.91 -9.71
N ALA A 111 -3.62 0.85 -9.52
CA ALA A 111 -4.75 0.82 -8.59
C ALA A 111 -4.93 -0.61 -8.08
N ASP A 112 -4.94 -0.77 -6.76
CA ASP A 112 -4.98 -2.08 -6.11
C ASP A 112 -6.30 -2.30 -5.35
N THR A 113 -7.11 -1.23 -5.19
CA THR A 113 -8.40 -1.25 -4.51
C THR A 113 -9.49 -0.57 -5.35
N PRO A 114 -10.79 -0.85 -5.09
CA PRO A 114 -11.89 -0.15 -5.74
C PRO A 114 -11.85 1.38 -5.50
N GLY A 115 -11.39 1.82 -4.32
CA GLY A 115 -11.22 3.23 -4.00
C GLY A 115 -10.11 3.90 -4.81
N ASP A 116 -9.01 3.18 -5.07
CA ASP A 116 -7.95 3.67 -5.95
C ASP A 116 -8.44 3.79 -7.38
N CYS A 117 -9.23 2.82 -7.87
CA CYS A 117 -9.85 2.88 -9.19
C CYS A 117 -10.77 4.10 -9.33
N GLU A 118 -11.57 4.39 -8.33
CA GLU A 118 -12.46 5.55 -8.32
C GLU A 118 -11.70 6.88 -8.39
N LYS A 119 -10.64 7.01 -7.60
CA LYS A 119 -9.73 8.17 -7.65
C LYS A 119 -9.05 8.28 -9.01
N ALA A 120 -8.57 7.15 -9.55
CA ALA A 120 -7.91 7.10 -10.85
C ALA A 120 -8.83 7.59 -11.98
N LEU A 121 -10.08 7.14 -11.98
CA LEU A 121 -11.10 7.61 -12.93
C LEU A 121 -11.38 9.11 -12.78
N GLY A 122 -11.46 9.60 -11.53
CA GLY A 122 -11.60 11.03 -11.26
C GLY A 122 -10.45 11.88 -11.79
N PHE A 123 -9.24 11.31 -11.92
CA PHE A 123 -8.07 11.94 -12.52
C PHE A 123 -7.94 11.70 -14.03
N GLY A 124 -8.93 11.05 -14.68
CA GLY A 124 -8.94 10.80 -16.11
C GLY A 124 -8.11 9.59 -16.57
N ALA A 125 -7.86 8.64 -15.71
CA ALA A 125 -7.23 7.39 -16.12
C ALA A 125 -8.17 6.56 -17.02
N GLU A 126 -7.60 5.90 -18.02
CA GLU A 126 -8.33 5.10 -19.02
C GLU A 126 -8.09 3.60 -18.84
N GLY A 127 -7.69 3.20 -17.67
CA GLY A 127 -7.46 1.83 -17.30
C GLY A 127 -6.49 1.68 -16.13
N VAL A 128 -6.37 0.43 -15.66
CA VAL A 128 -5.39 0.04 -14.64
C VAL A 128 -4.20 -0.61 -15.34
N GLY A 129 -3.02 -0.01 -15.21
CA GLY A 129 -1.76 -0.51 -15.75
C GLY A 129 -1.10 -1.55 -14.86
N LEU A 130 -1.38 -1.51 -13.55
CA LEU A 130 -0.91 -2.49 -12.59
C LEU A 130 -1.87 -2.57 -11.40
N CYS A 131 -2.45 -3.74 -11.20
CA CYS A 131 -3.13 -4.15 -9.98
C CYS A 131 -2.31 -5.23 -9.30
N ARG A 132 -1.83 -4.95 -8.07
CA ARG A 132 -0.99 -5.85 -7.28
C ARG A 132 -1.86 -6.70 -6.37
N THR A 133 -1.93 -8.00 -6.66
CA THR A 133 -2.79 -8.91 -5.91
C THR A 133 -2.35 -9.17 -4.48
N GLU A 134 -1.06 -8.98 -4.18
CA GLU A 134 -0.53 -9.12 -2.82
C GLU A 134 -1.16 -8.14 -1.83
N HIS A 135 -1.53 -6.94 -2.27
CA HIS A 135 -2.16 -5.95 -1.40
C HIS A 135 -3.56 -6.38 -0.91
N MET A 136 -4.21 -7.28 -1.61
CA MET A 136 -5.50 -7.84 -1.21
C MET A 136 -5.40 -8.73 0.03
N PHE A 137 -4.21 -9.19 0.41
CA PHE A 137 -3.98 -10.10 1.53
C PHE A 137 -3.54 -9.42 2.84
N PHE A 138 -3.34 -8.10 2.87
CA PHE A 138 -2.85 -7.39 4.07
C PHE A 138 -3.91 -7.13 5.15
N ASP A 139 -5.18 -7.42 4.91
CA ASP A 139 -6.21 -7.41 5.95
C ASP A 139 -5.92 -8.50 7.01
N GLU A 140 -6.13 -8.20 8.31
CA GLU A 140 -5.76 -9.11 9.42
C GLU A 140 -6.34 -10.52 9.29
N LYS A 141 -7.58 -10.65 8.83
CA LYS A 141 -8.23 -11.96 8.67
C LYS A 141 -7.63 -12.73 7.49
N ARG A 142 -7.31 -12.02 6.43
CA ARG A 142 -6.78 -12.61 5.20
C ARG A 142 -5.31 -12.96 5.31
N VAL A 143 -4.50 -12.09 5.94
CA VAL A 143 -3.07 -12.34 6.11
C VAL A 143 -2.82 -13.59 6.96
N HIS A 144 -3.70 -13.88 7.93
CA HIS A 144 -3.60 -15.08 8.73
C HIS A 144 -3.79 -16.36 7.90
N GLU A 145 -4.85 -16.43 7.09
CA GLU A 145 -5.09 -17.56 6.18
C GLU A 145 -3.99 -17.65 5.10
N PHE A 146 -3.51 -16.51 4.62
CA PHE A 146 -2.42 -16.46 3.65
C PHE A 146 -1.11 -17.00 4.23
N ARG A 147 -0.80 -16.69 5.48
CA ARG A 147 0.35 -17.25 6.22
C ARG A 147 0.26 -18.76 6.39
N LYS A 148 -0.93 -19.30 6.69
CA LYS A 148 -1.15 -20.75 6.74
C LYS A 148 -0.91 -21.41 5.38
N MET A 149 -1.38 -20.78 4.32
CA MET A 149 -1.15 -21.23 2.95
C MET A 149 0.36 -21.29 2.61
N ILE A 150 1.11 -20.25 2.97
CA ILE A 150 2.57 -20.21 2.75
C ILE A 150 3.30 -21.32 3.51
N LEU A 151 2.89 -21.59 4.76
CA LEU A 151 3.54 -22.55 5.64
C LEU A 151 3.00 -23.99 5.47
N ALA A 152 2.05 -24.19 4.56
CA ALA A 152 1.54 -25.52 4.25
C ALA A 152 2.62 -26.42 3.64
N GLU A 153 2.77 -27.64 4.17
CA GLU A 153 3.80 -28.58 3.75
C GLU A 153 3.47 -29.22 2.39
N ASP A 154 2.24 -29.62 2.26
CA ASP A 154 1.77 -30.34 1.08
C ASP A 154 0.73 -29.52 0.29
N ARG A 155 0.47 -30.01 -0.93
CA ARG A 155 -0.47 -29.37 -1.86
C ARG A 155 -1.92 -29.42 -1.38
N GLU A 156 -2.31 -30.45 -0.64
CA GLU A 156 -3.68 -30.63 -0.18
C GLU A 156 -4.02 -29.62 0.91
N SER A 157 -3.16 -29.49 1.92
CA SER A 157 -3.26 -28.48 2.98
C SER A 157 -3.25 -27.07 2.38
N ARG A 158 -2.38 -26.80 1.40
CA ARG A 158 -2.31 -25.51 0.71
C ARG A 158 -3.61 -25.20 -0.01
N ASN A 159 -4.17 -26.15 -0.73
CA ASN A 159 -5.44 -26.01 -1.42
C ASN A 159 -6.61 -25.72 -0.45
N SER A 160 -6.59 -26.30 0.75
CA SER A 160 -7.60 -26.02 1.78
C SER A 160 -7.59 -24.54 2.17
N TYR A 161 -6.41 -23.96 2.43
CA TYR A 161 -6.29 -22.53 2.76
C TYR A 161 -6.61 -21.63 1.57
N LEU A 162 -6.23 -22.02 0.36
CA LEU A 162 -6.58 -21.29 -0.86
C LEU A 162 -8.10 -21.24 -1.11
N LYS A 163 -8.85 -22.29 -0.75
CA LYS A 163 -10.32 -22.28 -0.80
C LYS A 163 -10.92 -21.21 0.12
N ASN A 164 -10.30 -20.94 1.28
CA ASN A 164 -10.74 -19.89 2.19
C ASN A 164 -10.42 -18.50 1.66
N LEU A 165 -9.34 -18.35 0.89
CA LEU A 165 -8.90 -17.07 0.33
C LEU A 165 -9.64 -16.69 -0.96
N LEU A 166 -10.05 -17.67 -1.76
CA LEU A 166 -10.73 -17.48 -3.04
C LEU A 166 -11.93 -16.53 -2.98
N PRO A 167 -12.90 -16.67 -2.05
CA PRO A 167 -14.06 -15.77 -2.00
C PRO A 167 -13.68 -14.30 -1.74
N PHE A 168 -12.64 -14.06 -0.94
CA PHE A 168 -12.17 -12.71 -0.67
C PHE A 168 -11.59 -12.06 -1.93
N GLN A 169 -10.72 -12.79 -2.63
CA GLN A 169 -10.09 -12.29 -3.85
C GLN A 169 -11.11 -12.11 -4.99
N THR A 170 -12.03 -13.05 -5.16
CA THR A 170 -13.15 -12.92 -6.10
C THR A 170 -13.96 -11.65 -5.85
N LYS A 171 -14.29 -11.37 -4.59
CA LYS A 171 -15.03 -10.16 -4.23
C LYS A 171 -14.24 -8.87 -4.54
N ASP A 172 -12.93 -8.88 -4.33
CA ASP A 172 -12.09 -7.73 -4.60
C ASP A 172 -11.96 -7.48 -6.11
N PHE A 173 -11.69 -8.52 -6.91
CA PHE A 173 -11.68 -8.42 -8.36
C PHE A 173 -13.02 -7.99 -8.93
N TYR A 174 -14.13 -8.57 -8.47
CA TYR A 174 -15.47 -8.14 -8.89
C TYR A 174 -15.67 -6.64 -8.71
N LYS A 175 -15.28 -6.11 -7.53
CA LYS A 175 -15.44 -4.68 -7.26
C LYS A 175 -14.53 -3.81 -8.12
N ILE A 176 -13.28 -4.22 -8.35
CA ILE A 176 -12.33 -3.52 -9.21
C ILE A 176 -12.83 -3.53 -10.65
N LEU A 177 -13.15 -4.70 -11.20
CA LEU A 177 -13.62 -4.85 -12.56
C LEU A 177 -14.94 -4.12 -12.82
N LYS A 178 -15.86 -4.14 -11.84
CA LYS A 178 -17.10 -3.38 -11.91
C LYS A 178 -16.86 -1.85 -11.94
N LYS A 179 -15.87 -1.34 -11.21
CA LYS A 179 -15.49 0.09 -11.25
C LYS A 179 -14.81 0.47 -12.56
N MET A 180 -14.09 -0.47 -13.16
CA MET A 180 -13.34 -0.30 -14.40
C MET A 180 -14.08 -0.84 -15.63
N ASP A 181 -15.41 -0.97 -15.55
CA ASP A 181 -16.22 -1.52 -16.64
C ASP A 181 -15.94 -0.87 -17.97
N GLY A 182 -15.67 -1.68 -19.00
CA GLY A 182 -15.26 -1.23 -20.33
C GLY A 182 -13.80 -0.75 -20.44
N MET A 183 -13.03 -0.74 -19.36
CA MET A 183 -11.63 -0.31 -19.34
C MET A 183 -10.66 -1.48 -19.05
N PRO A 184 -9.44 -1.46 -19.61
CA PRO A 184 -8.49 -2.53 -19.39
C PRO A 184 -7.92 -2.49 -17.95
N VAL A 185 -7.80 -3.66 -17.35
CA VAL A 185 -7.16 -3.88 -16.05
C VAL A 185 -6.05 -4.91 -16.20
N THR A 186 -4.81 -4.48 -15.98
CA THR A 186 -3.65 -5.39 -15.97
C THR A 186 -3.42 -5.88 -14.55
N VAL A 187 -3.67 -7.17 -14.31
CA VAL A 187 -3.50 -7.81 -13.01
C VAL A 187 -2.12 -8.46 -12.94
N ARG A 188 -1.34 -8.12 -11.92
CA ARG A 188 -0.14 -8.86 -11.55
C ARG A 188 -0.53 -9.96 -10.56
N LEU A 189 -0.38 -11.20 -10.95
CA LEU A 189 -0.52 -12.33 -10.04
C LEU A 189 0.54 -12.23 -8.93
N LEU A 190 0.40 -13.04 -7.88
CA LEU A 190 1.28 -12.98 -6.70
C LEU A 190 2.76 -12.98 -7.11
N ASP A 191 3.44 -11.87 -6.82
CA ASP A 191 4.83 -11.66 -7.22
C ASP A 191 5.82 -11.66 -6.05
N PRO A 192 5.57 -11.02 -4.88
CA PRO A 192 6.56 -10.94 -3.83
C PRO A 192 6.99 -12.30 -3.28
N PRO A 193 8.24 -12.42 -2.80
CA PRO A 193 8.70 -13.61 -2.11
C PRO A 193 7.83 -13.90 -0.89
N LEU A 194 7.54 -15.18 -0.63
CA LEU A 194 6.60 -15.57 0.42
C LEU A 194 7.05 -15.15 1.84
N HIS A 195 8.36 -15.03 2.08
CA HIS A 195 8.87 -14.63 3.39
C HIS A 195 8.48 -13.21 3.79
N GLU A 196 8.15 -12.31 2.85
CA GLU A 196 7.70 -10.95 3.17
C GLU A 196 6.38 -10.94 3.97
N PHE A 197 5.54 -11.97 3.80
CA PHE A 197 4.27 -12.10 4.51
C PHE A 197 4.38 -12.78 5.87
N ILE A 198 5.50 -13.44 6.16
CA ILE A 198 5.70 -14.26 7.35
C ILE A 198 6.75 -13.69 8.31
N ASN A 199 7.00 -12.39 8.26
CA ASN A 199 7.81 -11.70 9.26
C ASN A 199 7.04 -11.58 10.59
N ILE A 200 6.87 -12.73 11.27
CA ILE A 200 6.09 -12.89 12.48
C ILE A 200 6.98 -13.38 13.62
N HIS A 201 6.71 -12.89 14.83
CA HIS A 201 7.47 -13.24 16.01
C HIS A 201 6.58 -13.42 17.25
N GLY A 202 7.07 -14.10 18.25
CA GLY A 202 6.47 -14.17 19.58
C GLY A 202 5.02 -14.68 19.58
N LYS A 203 4.08 -13.83 19.95
CA LYS A 203 2.65 -14.21 20.11
C LYS A 203 1.99 -14.59 18.79
N GLU A 204 2.30 -13.91 17.71
CA GLU A 204 1.70 -14.20 16.37
C GLU A 204 2.14 -15.56 15.86
N MET A 205 3.42 -15.90 16.01
CA MET A 205 3.94 -17.20 15.59
C MET A 205 3.31 -18.35 16.41
N ARG A 206 3.14 -18.17 17.73
CA ARG A 206 2.46 -19.15 18.59
C ARG A 206 1.00 -19.36 18.18
N LYS A 207 0.27 -18.25 17.89
CA LYS A 207 -1.10 -18.32 17.43
C LYS A 207 -1.19 -19.11 16.12
N LEU A 208 -0.32 -18.79 15.16
CA LEU A 208 -0.29 -19.48 13.88
C LEU A 208 0.02 -20.98 14.01
N ALA A 209 0.98 -21.33 14.85
CA ALA A 209 1.33 -22.72 15.16
C ALA A 209 0.12 -23.49 15.75
N ASN A 210 -0.56 -22.90 16.73
CA ASN A 210 -1.75 -23.50 17.34
C ASN A 210 -2.88 -23.70 16.32
N ASP A 211 -3.15 -22.69 15.48
CA ASP A 211 -4.22 -22.73 14.48
C ASP A 211 -3.94 -23.71 13.33
N MET A 212 -2.65 -24.02 13.10
CA MET A 212 -2.22 -25.05 12.15
C MET A 212 -2.07 -26.44 12.79
N GLY A 213 -2.20 -26.56 14.11
CA GLY A 213 -1.95 -27.82 14.83
C GLY A 213 -0.49 -28.29 14.77
N LEU A 214 0.45 -27.38 14.61
CA LEU A 214 1.88 -27.68 14.43
C LEU A 214 2.71 -27.26 15.66
N PRO A 215 3.80 -27.96 15.96
CA PRO A 215 4.75 -27.52 16.96
C PRO A 215 5.37 -26.17 16.59
N LEU A 216 5.55 -25.29 17.56
CA LEU A 216 6.15 -23.97 17.34
C LEU A 216 7.53 -24.05 16.67
N LYS A 217 8.32 -25.07 17.04
CA LYS A 217 9.63 -25.33 16.43
C LYS A 217 9.54 -25.58 14.94
N THR A 218 8.58 -26.42 14.51
CA THR A 218 8.35 -26.75 13.09
C THR A 218 7.96 -25.50 12.30
N VAL A 219 7.07 -24.66 12.87
CA VAL A 219 6.71 -23.40 12.22
C VAL A 219 7.92 -22.46 12.10
N GLY A 220 8.74 -22.37 13.13
CA GLY A 220 9.97 -21.56 13.10
C GLY A 220 10.95 -22.04 12.01
N GLU A 221 11.20 -23.35 11.94
CA GLU A 221 12.07 -23.94 10.91
C GLU A 221 11.56 -23.66 9.48
N ARG A 222 10.24 -23.72 9.26
CA ARG A 222 9.64 -23.38 7.95
C ARG A 222 9.79 -21.89 7.62
N VAL A 223 9.54 -21.01 8.58
CA VAL A 223 9.77 -19.56 8.41
C VAL A 223 11.22 -19.29 8.05
N ASP A 224 12.17 -19.92 8.73
CA ASP A 224 13.58 -19.74 8.46
C ASP A 224 14.00 -20.31 7.10
N SER A 225 13.41 -21.43 6.67
CA SER A 225 13.69 -22.03 5.35
C SER A 225 13.23 -21.18 4.16
N LEU A 226 12.26 -20.29 4.39
CA LEU A 226 11.73 -19.38 3.36
C LEU A 226 12.51 -18.07 3.24
N LYS A 227 13.43 -17.80 4.16
CA LYS A 227 14.28 -16.60 4.09
C LYS A 227 15.22 -16.68 2.89
N GLU A 228 15.27 -15.62 2.13
CA GLU A 228 16.10 -15.50 0.94
C GLU A 228 17.20 -14.47 1.13
N ALA A 229 18.39 -14.78 0.66
CA ALA A 229 19.53 -13.85 0.71
C ALA A 229 19.33 -12.65 -0.22
N ASN A 230 18.69 -12.86 -1.36
CA ASN A 230 18.33 -11.81 -2.32
C ASN A 230 16.87 -11.95 -2.77
N PRO A 231 15.96 -11.15 -2.20
CA PRO A 231 14.54 -11.20 -2.56
C PRO A 231 14.24 -10.90 -4.04
N MET A 232 15.09 -10.16 -4.72
CA MET A 232 14.90 -9.82 -6.13
C MET A 232 15.11 -11.02 -7.06
N LEU A 233 16.00 -11.92 -6.69
CA LEU A 233 16.34 -13.14 -7.45
C LEU A 233 15.71 -14.40 -6.86
N GLY A 234 14.97 -14.28 -5.77
CA GLY A 234 14.42 -15.37 -5.00
C GLY A 234 13.23 -16.09 -5.64
N HIS A 235 12.57 -16.92 -4.84
CA HIS A 235 11.42 -17.73 -5.22
C HIS A 235 10.14 -16.87 -5.27
N ARG A 236 9.95 -16.17 -6.39
CA ARG A 236 8.86 -15.21 -6.61
C ARG A 236 8.33 -15.26 -8.06
N GLY A 237 7.22 -14.60 -8.31
CA GLY A 237 6.62 -14.40 -9.63
C GLY A 237 6.39 -15.70 -10.36
N CYS A 238 6.94 -15.82 -11.59
CA CYS A 238 6.77 -17.01 -12.42
C CYS A 238 7.38 -18.29 -11.78
N ARG A 239 8.52 -18.17 -11.06
CA ARG A 239 9.11 -19.31 -10.34
C ARG A 239 8.18 -19.83 -9.25
N LEU A 240 7.53 -18.94 -8.50
CA LEU A 240 6.53 -19.29 -7.51
C LEU A 240 5.33 -19.99 -8.15
N GLY A 241 4.83 -19.46 -9.27
CA GLY A 241 3.71 -20.04 -10.00
C GLY A 241 3.98 -21.41 -10.61
N ILE A 242 5.25 -21.72 -10.94
CA ILE A 242 5.67 -23.05 -11.40
C ILE A 242 5.73 -24.02 -10.23
N SER A 243 6.29 -23.62 -9.09
CA SER A 243 6.45 -24.50 -7.92
C SER A 243 5.11 -24.74 -7.19
N TYR A 244 4.23 -23.73 -7.18
CA TYR A 244 2.91 -23.79 -6.52
C TYR A 244 1.79 -23.37 -7.48
N PRO A 245 1.52 -24.15 -8.54
CA PRO A 245 0.56 -23.81 -9.59
C PRO A 245 -0.88 -23.63 -9.05
N GLU A 246 -1.19 -24.22 -7.89
CA GLU A 246 -2.48 -24.05 -7.23
C GLU A 246 -2.74 -22.59 -6.80
N ILE A 247 -1.72 -21.80 -6.47
CA ILE A 247 -1.85 -20.38 -6.15
C ILE A 247 -2.28 -19.61 -7.41
N THR A 248 -1.59 -19.82 -8.51
CA THR A 248 -1.93 -19.22 -9.81
C THR A 248 -3.33 -19.63 -10.27
N SER A 249 -3.68 -20.91 -10.11
CA SER A 249 -5.00 -21.42 -10.45
C SER A 249 -6.11 -20.78 -9.62
N MET A 250 -5.88 -20.59 -8.31
CA MET A 250 -6.83 -19.90 -7.44
C MET A 250 -7.04 -18.45 -7.88
N GLN A 251 -5.95 -17.71 -8.16
CA GLN A 251 -6.03 -16.32 -8.60
C GLN A 251 -6.74 -16.19 -9.96
N ALA A 252 -6.46 -17.08 -10.91
CA ALA A 252 -7.15 -17.10 -12.19
C ALA A 252 -8.67 -17.31 -12.01
N ARG A 253 -9.08 -18.25 -11.14
CA ARG A 253 -10.50 -18.47 -10.80
C ARG A 253 -11.14 -17.27 -10.10
N ALA A 254 -10.37 -16.51 -9.32
CA ALA A 254 -10.89 -15.33 -8.66
C ALA A 254 -11.15 -14.16 -9.64
N ILE A 255 -10.47 -14.14 -10.78
CA ILE A 255 -10.60 -13.11 -11.82
C ILE A 255 -11.76 -13.42 -12.78
N ILE A 256 -11.98 -14.72 -13.10
CA ILE A 256 -13.01 -15.20 -14.03
C ILE A 256 -14.34 -15.39 -13.31
#